data_c00cf77359de84f509de0f0ad317ab8a
#
_entry.id   c00cf77359de84f509de0f0ad317ab8a
#
_cell.length_a   1.000
_cell.length_b   1.000
_cell.length_c   1.000
_cell.angle_alpha   90.00
_cell.angle_beta   90.00
_cell.angle_gamma   90.00
#
_symmetry.space_group_name_H-M   'P 1'
#
loop_
_entity.id
_entity.type
_entity.pdbx_description
1 polymer ?
#
loop_
_entity_poly.entity_id
_entity_poly.type
_entity_poly.pdbx_seq_one_letter_code
_entity_poly.pdbx_strand_id
1 'polypeptide(L)'
;MSADATFEDGAAKPLRLVAMDDDDLKVLSALCQDAVFPSTEMQWQRGKKRFGILLNRFRWEDIPFAERGGRKPERVQSVLAVETVERVASQGVPRGDADTILSVLSVTFEADETSGGAVILTLAGDGAIRLQVSELEVALRDVTKPYAAVSGKVPDHPV
;
A
#
# COMPACT_ATOMS: atom_id res chain seq x y z
N MET A 1 -5.34 -18.94 22.53
CA MET A 1 -5.02 -17.54 22.43
C MET A 1 -5.37 -16.85 23.72
N SER A 2 -4.50 -16.05 24.20
CA SER A 2 -4.82 -15.22 25.34
C SER A 2 -5.91 -14.23 24.96
N ALA A 3 -7.00 -14.24 25.70
CA ALA A 3 -8.03 -13.22 25.58
C ALA A 3 -7.50 -11.84 26.01
N ASP A 4 -6.26 -11.82 26.48
CA ASP A 4 -5.64 -10.64 27.07
C ASP A 4 -4.71 -9.93 26.12
N ALA A 5 -4.93 -10.08 24.79
CA ALA A 5 -4.21 -9.26 23.83
C ALA A 5 -4.45 -7.80 24.19
N THR A 6 -3.41 -7.14 24.66
CA THR A 6 -3.49 -5.73 25.02
C THR A 6 -3.55 -4.87 23.76
N PHE A 7 -3.91 -3.61 23.91
CA PHE A 7 -3.83 -2.67 22.78
C PHE A 7 -2.41 -2.61 22.20
N GLU A 8 -1.39 -2.77 23.05
CA GLU A 8 -0.01 -2.79 22.59
C GLU A 8 0.27 -4.00 21.70
N ASP A 9 -0.20 -5.18 22.09
CA ASP A 9 -0.07 -6.39 21.27
C ASP A 9 -0.79 -6.24 19.95
N GLY A 10 -2.00 -5.66 19.95
CA GLY A 10 -2.75 -5.41 18.74
C GLY A 10 -2.04 -4.41 17.82
N ALA A 11 -1.48 -3.34 18.39
CA ALA A 11 -0.77 -2.31 17.64
C ALA A 11 0.54 -2.83 17.04
N ALA A 12 1.18 -3.83 17.68
CA ALA A 12 2.43 -4.40 17.22
C ALA A 12 2.26 -5.52 16.20
N LYS A 13 1.04 -6.02 15.99
CA LYS A 13 0.80 -7.11 15.05
C LYS A 13 1.04 -6.68 13.61
N PRO A 14 1.71 -7.51 12.79
CA PRO A 14 1.85 -7.24 11.37
C PRO A 14 0.48 -7.19 10.70
N LEU A 15 0.30 -6.20 9.84
CA LEU A 15 -0.91 -6.09 9.05
C LEU A 15 -0.91 -7.15 7.95
N ARG A 16 -2.07 -7.78 7.75
CA ARG A 16 -2.34 -8.64 6.60
C ARG A 16 -3.77 -8.38 6.17
N LEU A 17 -3.92 -7.80 5.00
CA LEU A 17 -5.23 -7.42 4.46
C LEU A 17 -5.32 -7.87 3.02
N VAL A 18 -6.43 -8.49 2.66
CA VAL A 18 -6.74 -8.85 1.28
C VAL A 18 -8.04 -8.18 0.90
N ALA A 19 -8.03 -7.42 -0.19
CA ALA A 19 -9.19 -6.75 -0.73
C ALA A 19 -9.65 -7.47 -1.99
N MET A 20 -10.87 -7.96 -1.99
CA MET A 20 -11.52 -8.63 -3.12
C MET A 20 -12.78 -7.90 -3.57
N ASP A 21 -13.13 -6.81 -2.91
CA ASP A 21 -14.21 -5.92 -3.28
C ASP A 21 -13.78 -4.46 -3.10
N ASP A 22 -14.62 -3.55 -3.57
CA ASP A 22 -14.30 -2.13 -3.55
C ASP A 22 -14.25 -1.55 -2.14
N ASP A 23 -15.09 -2.03 -1.23
CA ASP A 23 -15.12 -1.54 0.15
C ASP A 23 -13.82 -1.87 0.88
N ASP A 24 -13.35 -3.11 0.76
CA ASP A 24 -12.08 -3.51 1.34
C ASP A 24 -10.91 -2.80 0.68
N LEU A 25 -11.00 -2.55 -0.62
CA LEU A 25 -9.96 -1.82 -1.34
C LEU A 25 -9.83 -0.38 -0.84
N LYS A 26 -10.93 0.27 -0.49
CA LYS A 26 -10.90 1.61 0.11
C LYS A 26 -10.14 1.63 1.42
N VAL A 27 -10.33 0.61 2.26
CA VAL A 27 -9.57 0.47 3.51
C VAL A 27 -8.10 0.29 3.22
N LEU A 28 -7.76 -0.62 2.31
CA LEU A 28 -6.38 -0.89 1.91
C LEU A 28 -5.73 0.37 1.32
N SER A 29 -6.45 1.10 0.48
CA SER A 29 -5.98 2.34 -0.13
C SER A 29 -5.62 3.38 0.94
N ALA A 30 -6.47 3.54 1.95
CA ALA A 30 -6.20 4.46 3.05
C ALA A 30 -4.92 4.11 3.81
N LEU A 31 -4.66 2.83 3.99
CA LEU A 31 -3.44 2.36 4.66
C LEU A 31 -2.18 2.54 3.82
N CYS A 32 -2.32 2.66 2.50
CA CYS A 32 -1.22 2.90 1.58
C CYS A 32 -0.95 4.38 1.32
N GLN A 33 -1.81 5.27 1.80
CA GLN A 33 -1.67 6.70 1.53
C GLN A 33 -0.32 7.20 2.03
N ASP A 34 0.38 7.94 1.17
CA ASP A 34 1.73 8.48 1.43
C ASP A 34 2.82 7.43 1.59
N ALA A 35 2.55 6.17 1.28
CA ALA A 35 3.60 5.17 1.21
C ALA A 35 4.57 5.53 0.10
N VAL A 36 5.86 5.35 0.36
CA VAL A 36 6.92 5.71 -0.60
C VAL A 36 7.69 4.46 -1.02
N PHE A 37 8.19 4.49 -2.24
CA PHE A 37 9.00 3.40 -2.77
C PHE A 37 9.89 3.90 -3.91
N PRO A 38 11.13 3.37 -4.03
CA PRO A 38 11.92 3.62 -5.22
C PRO A 38 11.27 2.95 -6.44
N SER A 39 11.35 3.58 -7.59
CA SER A 39 10.75 3.04 -8.82
C SER A 39 11.26 1.63 -9.15
N THR A 40 12.47 1.29 -8.71
CA THR A 40 13.09 -0.02 -8.91
C THR A 40 12.48 -1.13 -8.06
N GLU A 41 11.65 -0.82 -7.07
CA GLU A 41 11.01 -1.81 -6.20
C GLU A 41 9.68 -2.34 -6.76
N MET A 42 9.32 -1.93 -7.97
CA MET A 42 8.17 -2.49 -8.68
C MET A 42 8.58 -3.75 -9.43
N GLN A 43 7.77 -4.79 -9.33
CA GLN A 43 8.05 -6.07 -9.99
C GLN A 43 6.81 -6.61 -10.67
N TRP A 44 6.90 -6.79 -12.00
CA TRP A 44 5.87 -7.41 -12.80
C TRP A 44 6.27 -8.86 -13.10
N GLN A 45 5.63 -9.80 -12.40
CA GLN A 45 5.86 -11.24 -12.57
C GLN A 45 4.82 -11.81 -13.52
N ARG A 46 5.08 -11.72 -14.80
CA ARG A 46 4.13 -12.11 -15.84
C ARG A 46 3.66 -13.56 -15.73
N GLY A 47 4.58 -14.48 -15.44
CA GLY A 47 4.25 -15.90 -15.34
C GLY A 47 3.27 -16.20 -14.19
N LYS A 48 3.30 -15.41 -13.13
CA LYS A 48 2.40 -15.54 -11.99
C LYS A 48 1.22 -14.56 -12.05
N LYS A 49 1.18 -13.71 -13.06
CA LYS A 49 0.19 -12.65 -13.22
C LYS A 49 0.09 -11.78 -11.96
N ARG A 50 1.25 -11.47 -11.37
CA ARG A 50 1.32 -10.71 -10.12
C ARG A 50 2.17 -9.47 -10.29
N PHE A 51 1.66 -8.34 -9.84
CA PHE A 51 2.42 -7.09 -9.75
C PHE A 51 2.63 -6.75 -8.28
N GLY A 52 3.88 -6.54 -7.89
CA GLY A 52 4.22 -6.28 -6.50
C GLY A 52 5.07 -5.04 -6.33
N ILE A 53 4.92 -4.39 -5.18
CA ILE A 53 5.74 -3.24 -4.78
C ILE A 53 6.10 -3.40 -3.31
N LEU A 54 7.37 -3.19 -2.99
CA LEU A 54 7.80 -3.05 -1.60
C LEU A 54 7.66 -1.58 -1.20
N LEU A 55 6.75 -1.30 -0.28
CA LEU A 55 6.41 0.04 0.17
C LEU A 55 6.98 0.32 1.55
N ASN A 56 7.34 1.57 1.78
CA ASN A 56 7.55 2.11 3.10
C ASN A 56 6.31 2.94 3.43
N ARG A 57 5.46 2.44 4.33
CA ARG A 57 4.20 3.08 4.65
C ARG A 57 4.13 3.54 6.11
N PHE A 58 3.30 4.55 6.37
CA PHE A 58 2.93 4.91 7.74
C PHE A 58 1.99 3.87 8.30
N ARG A 59 2.11 3.61 9.60
CA ARG A 59 1.16 2.78 10.32
C ARG A 59 -0.03 3.63 10.73
N TRP A 60 -0.86 3.98 9.75
CA TRP A 60 -2.06 4.80 9.98
C TRP A 60 -2.97 4.20 11.06
N GLU A 61 -3.03 2.88 11.11
CA GLU A 61 -3.83 2.13 12.07
C GLU A 61 -3.36 2.31 13.52
N ASP A 62 -2.08 2.65 13.72
CA ASP A 62 -1.46 2.79 15.04
C ASP A 62 -1.35 4.24 15.52
N ILE A 63 -1.58 5.22 14.66
CA ILE A 63 -1.35 6.62 15.01
C ILE A 63 -2.11 7.05 16.28
N PRO A 64 -3.39 6.71 16.47
CA PRO A 64 -4.08 7.06 17.71
C PRO A 64 -3.44 6.46 18.95
N PHE A 65 -2.93 5.23 18.86
CA PHE A 65 -2.23 4.60 20.00
C PHE A 65 -0.89 5.25 20.27
N ALA A 66 -0.14 5.58 19.22
CA ALA A 66 1.15 6.25 19.35
C ALA A 66 0.98 7.62 20.03
N GLU A 67 -0.02 8.39 19.63
CA GLU A 67 -0.31 9.71 20.21
C GLU A 67 -0.67 9.60 21.69
N ARG A 68 -1.54 8.65 22.06
CA ARG A 68 -1.94 8.43 23.45
C ARG A 68 -0.77 8.02 24.32
N GLY A 69 0.14 7.21 23.80
CA GLY A 69 1.32 6.73 24.51
C GLY A 69 2.50 7.68 24.49
N GLY A 70 2.38 8.83 23.82
CA GLY A 70 3.51 9.74 23.64
C GLY A 70 4.59 9.19 22.75
N ARG A 71 4.29 8.16 21.95
CA ARG A 71 5.23 7.55 21.03
C ARG A 71 5.27 8.31 19.71
N LYS A 72 6.40 8.21 19.01
CA LYS A 72 6.53 8.75 17.65
C LYS A 72 5.71 7.91 16.68
N PRO A 73 5.15 8.53 15.62
CA PRO A 73 4.55 7.78 14.53
C PRO A 73 5.53 6.77 13.95
N GLU A 74 5.02 5.62 13.54
CA GLU A 74 5.84 4.53 13.03
C GLU A 74 5.63 4.30 11.55
N ARG A 75 6.66 3.78 10.91
CA ARG A 75 6.62 3.26 9.55
C ARG A 75 6.89 1.77 9.57
N VAL A 76 6.53 1.11 8.49
CA VAL A 76 6.76 -0.31 8.29
C VAL A 76 6.94 -0.57 6.80
N GLN A 77 7.77 -1.56 6.48
CA GLN A 77 7.83 -2.02 5.10
C GLN A 77 6.74 -3.04 4.87
N SER A 78 6.02 -2.87 3.75
CA SER A 78 4.89 -3.70 3.39
C SER A 78 4.98 -4.07 1.92
N VAL A 79 4.49 -5.24 1.58
CA VAL A 79 4.34 -5.65 0.17
C VAL A 79 2.90 -5.41 -0.24
N LEU A 80 2.73 -4.62 -1.29
CA LEU A 80 1.47 -4.47 -1.99
C LEU A 80 1.52 -5.39 -3.21
N ALA A 81 0.62 -6.37 -3.27
CA ALA A 81 0.58 -7.34 -4.35
C ALA A 81 -0.80 -7.32 -5.02
N VAL A 82 -0.80 -7.17 -6.34
CA VAL A 82 -2.02 -7.22 -7.14
C VAL A 82 -1.98 -8.51 -7.95
N GLU A 83 -3.01 -9.35 -7.79
CA GLU A 83 -3.10 -10.65 -8.43
C GLU A 83 -3.87 -10.57 -9.75
N THR A 84 -3.80 -11.60 -10.54
CA THR A 84 -4.51 -11.76 -11.83
C THR A 84 -4.24 -10.62 -12.82
N VAL A 85 -3.03 -10.06 -12.79
CA VAL A 85 -2.66 -8.94 -13.64
C VAL A 85 -2.30 -9.46 -15.04
N GLU A 86 -3.05 -8.99 -16.03
CA GLU A 86 -2.90 -9.36 -17.44
C GLU A 86 -2.04 -8.37 -18.20
N ARG A 87 -2.09 -7.09 -17.81
CA ARG A 87 -1.36 -6.01 -18.46
C ARG A 87 -1.00 -4.92 -17.46
N VAL A 88 0.16 -4.32 -17.69
CA VAL A 88 0.64 -3.16 -16.88
C VAL A 88 0.88 -1.99 -17.83
N ALA A 89 0.31 -0.85 -17.51
CA ALA A 89 0.58 0.41 -18.19
C ALA A 89 0.91 1.47 -17.17
N SER A 90 1.77 2.40 -17.50
CA SER A 90 2.14 3.49 -16.61
C SER A 90 2.23 4.81 -17.36
N GLN A 91 1.98 5.89 -16.63
CA GLN A 91 2.08 7.25 -17.12
C GLN A 91 2.79 8.08 -16.06
N GLY A 92 3.76 8.90 -16.50
CA GLY A 92 4.48 9.77 -15.58
C GLY A 92 5.33 9.04 -14.55
N VAL A 93 5.74 7.82 -14.85
CA VAL A 93 6.57 7.00 -13.97
C VAL A 93 7.94 6.80 -14.61
N PRO A 94 9.01 7.40 -14.07
CA PRO A 94 10.36 7.13 -14.57
C PRO A 94 10.72 5.67 -14.37
N ARG A 95 11.31 5.05 -15.40
CA ARG A 95 11.73 3.65 -15.34
C ARG A 95 13.23 3.56 -15.22
N GLY A 96 13.69 2.67 -14.33
CA GLY A 96 15.11 2.36 -14.22
C GLY A 96 15.96 3.41 -13.51
N ASP A 97 15.33 4.40 -12.91
CA ASP A 97 16.04 5.41 -12.11
C ASP A 97 15.91 5.06 -10.63
N ALA A 98 16.98 4.53 -10.05
CA ALA A 98 17.00 4.11 -8.65
C ALA A 98 16.85 5.29 -7.68
N ASP A 99 17.14 6.51 -8.12
CA ASP A 99 17.04 7.70 -7.28
C ASP A 99 15.64 8.30 -7.24
N THR A 100 14.75 7.84 -8.12
CA THR A 100 13.37 8.32 -8.14
C THR A 100 12.54 7.63 -7.09
N ILE A 101 12.03 8.42 -6.15
CA ILE A 101 11.11 7.94 -5.10
C ILE A 101 9.70 8.36 -5.49
N LEU A 102 8.79 7.38 -5.48
CA LEU A 102 7.38 7.58 -5.79
C LEU A 102 6.57 7.53 -4.51
N SER A 103 5.42 8.20 -4.51
CA SER A 103 4.53 8.22 -3.36
C SER A 103 3.11 7.87 -3.80
N VAL A 104 2.48 6.95 -3.07
CA VAL A 104 1.12 6.51 -3.36
C VAL A 104 0.10 7.52 -2.83
N LEU A 105 -0.82 7.96 -3.66
CA LEU A 105 -1.98 8.74 -3.23
C LEU A 105 -3.17 7.84 -2.97
N SER A 106 -3.46 6.92 -3.88
CA SER A 106 -4.61 6.02 -3.74
C SER A 106 -4.45 4.75 -4.57
N VAL A 107 -5.20 3.73 -4.19
CA VAL A 107 -5.38 2.49 -4.94
C VAL A 107 -6.88 2.35 -5.17
N THR A 108 -7.30 2.33 -6.43
CA THR A 108 -8.72 2.28 -6.81
C THR A 108 -8.97 1.20 -7.83
N PHE A 109 -10.24 0.86 -8.05
CA PHE A 109 -10.66 -0.15 -9.00
C PHE A 109 -11.77 0.39 -9.90
N GLU A 110 -11.58 0.24 -11.19
CA GLU A 110 -12.61 0.51 -12.20
C GLU A 110 -13.05 -0.82 -12.80
N ALA A 111 -14.24 -1.26 -12.42
CA ALA A 111 -14.79 -2.51 -12.94
C ALA A 111 -15.13 -2.36 -14.44
N ASP A 112 -14.91 -3.42 -15.22
CA ASP A 112 -15.36 -3.50 -16.60
C ASP A 112 -16.64 -4.36 -16.69
N GLU A 113 -16.99 -4.78 -17.90
CA GLU A 113 -18.21 -5.59 -18.12
C GLU A 113 -18.03 -7.05 -17.75
N THR A 114 -16.82 -7.46 -17.38
CA THR A 114 -16.49 -8.81 -16.93
C THR A 114 -16.39 -8.84 -15.41
N SER A 115 -15.83 -9.93 -14.85
CA SER A 115 -15.50 -9.98 -13.41
C SER A 115 -14.25 -9.17 -13.07
N GLY A 116 -13.55 -8.63 -14.07
CA GLY A 116 -12.32 -7.87 -13.90
C GLY A 116 -12.48 -6.39 -14.09
N GLY A 117 -11.37 -5.74 -14.41
CA GLY A 117 -11.29 -4.30 -14.61
C GLY A 117 -9.86 -3.81 -14.46
N ALA A 118 -9.70 -2.60 -13.97
CA ALA A 118 -8.39 -2.00 -13.78
C ALA A 118 -8.19 -1.57 -12.33
N VAL A 119 -7.10 -2.04 -11.75
CA VAL A 119 -6.58 -1.49 -10.49
C VAL A 119 -5.67 -0.34 -10.86
N ILE A 120 -5.91 0.83 -10.26
CA ILE A 120 -5.17 2.05 -10.58
C ILE A 120 -4.45 2.52 -9.33
N LEU A 121 -3.12 2.60 -9.42
CA LEU A 121 -2.31 3.25 -8.40
C LEU A 121 -2.08 4.69 -8.85
N THR A 122 -2.66 5.63 -8.15
CA THR A 122 -2.45 7.06 -8.39
C THR A 122 -1.28 7.52 -7.53
N LEU A 123 -0.32 8.17 -8.18
CA LEU A 123 0.92 8.60 -7.53
C LEU A 123 0.98 10.12 -7.46
N ALA A 124 1.69 10.64 -6.46
CA ALA A 124 1.96 12.06 -6.38
C ALA A 124 2.78 12.49 -7.61
N GLY A 125 2.54 13.72 -8.09
CA GLY A 125 3.25 14.25 -9.26
C GLY A 125 2.64 13.79 -10.58
N ASP A 126 1.34 13.50 -10.61
CA ASP A 126 0.58 13.15 -11.82
C ASP A 126 0.94 11.79 -12.43
N GLY A 127 1.65 10.95 -11.69
CA GLY A 127 1.93 9.58 -12.13
C GLY A 127 0.78 8.63 -11.85
N ALA A 128 0.65 7.58 -12.66
CA ALA A 128 -0.32 6.52 -12.44
C ALA A 128 0.18 5.20 -13.01
N ILE A 129 -0.21 4.11 -12.35
CA ILE A 129 0.03 2.75 -12.84
C ILE A 129 -1.33 2.08 -12.97
N ARG A 130 -1.61 1.56 -14.17
CA ARG A 130 -2.88 0.88 -14.47
C ARG A 130 -2.60 -0.60 -14.66
N LEU A 131 -3.27 -1.42 -13.87
CA LEU A 131 -3.11 -2.87 -13.87
C LEU A 131 -4.42 -3.50 -14.32
N GLN A 132 -4.43 -4.07 -15.51
CA GLN A 132 -5.60 -4.79 -16.02
C GLN A 132 -5.67 -6.15 -15.35
N VAL A 133 -6.74 -6.42 -14.63
CA VAL A 133 -6.93 -7.66 -13.86
C VAL A 133 -8.17 -8.41 -14.33
N SER A 134 -8.14 -9.74 -14.23
CA SER A 134 -9.30 -10.58 -14.53
C SER A 134 -10.25 -10.65 -13.33
N GLU A 135 -9.73 -10.45 -12.13
CA GLU A 135 -10.51 -10.36 -10.88
C GLU A 135 -9.83 -9.40 -9.93
N LEU A 136 -10.58 -8.76 -9.06
CA LEU A 136 -10.00 -7.89 -8.05
C LEU A 136 -9.48 -8.71 -6.88
N GLU A 137 -8.18 -8.71 -6.69
CA GLU A 137 -7.52 -9.27 -5.52
C GLU A 137 -6.24 -8.51 -5.26
N VAL A 138 -6.23 -7.73 -4.19
CA VAL A 138 -5.09 -6.90 -3.79
C VAL A 138 -4.75 -7.22 -2.35
N ALA A 139 -3.49 -7.52 -2.09
CA ALA A 139 -3.02 -7.83 -0.74
C ALA A 139 -2.03 -6.78 -0.26
N LEU A 140 -2.10 -6.46 1.02
CA LEU A 140 -1.13 -5.62 1.70
C LEU A 140 -0.69 -6.35 2.95
N ARG A 141 0.62 -6.59 3.09
CA ARG A 141 1.15 -7.26 4.27
C ARG A 141 2.45 -6.62 4.72
N ASP A 142 2.59 -6.49 6.01
CA ASP A 142 3.82 -6.00 6.62
C ASP A 142 4.90 -7.08 6.56
N VAL A 143 6.12 -6.69 6.22
CA VAL A 143 7.25 -7.62 6.08
C VAL A 143 8.43 -7.27 7.00
N THR A 144 8.35 -6.15 7.70
CA THR A 144 9.33 -5.78 8.72
C THR A 144 8.62 -5.46 10.02
N LYS A 145 9.40 -5.30 11.10
CA LYS A 145 8.88 -4.72 12.33
C LYS A 145 8.71 -3.22 12.16
N PRO A 146 7.74 -2.61 12.85
CA PRO A 146 7.59 -1.17 12.83
C PRO A 146 8.84 -0.45 13.39
N TYR A 147 9.09 0.73 12.86
CA TYR A 147 10.16 1.60 13.33
C TYR A 147 9.68 3.06 13.33
N ALA A 148 10.30 3.89 14.17
CA ALA A 148 9.90 5.30 14.26
C ALA A 148 10.18 6.04 12.96
N ALA A 149 9.24 6.88 12.53
CA ALA A 149 9.45 7.73 11.36
C ALA A 149 10.61 8.70 11.63
N VAL A 150 11.49 8.86 10.65
CA VAL A 150 12.70 9.68 10.78
C VAL A 150 12.35 11.13 11.14
N SER A 151 11.33 11.69 10.50
CA SER A 151 10.91 13.07 10.74
C SER A 151 10.11 13.25 12.03
N GLY A 152 9.57 12.16 12.60
CA GLY A 152 8.64 12.22 13.72
C GLY A 152 7.31 12.90 13.39
N LYS A 153 7.04 13.17 12.12
CA LYS A 153 5.83 13.86 11.66
C LYS A 153 4.97 12.95 10.80
N VAL A 154 3.66 13.12 10.96
CA VAL A 154 2.68 12.47 10.11
C VAL A 154 2.40 13.40 8.92
N PRO A 155 2.31 12.86 7.68
CA PRO A 155 1.93 13.67 6.53
C PRO A 155 0.59 14.37 6.76
N ASP A 156 0.52 15.64 6.37
CA ASP A 156 -0.68 16.44 6.47
C ASP A 156 -1.34 16.55 5.09
N HIS A 157 -2.60 16.13 5.03
CA HIS A 157 -3.39 16.21 3.82
C HIS A 157 -4.56 17.16 4.08
N PRO A 158 -4.48 18.41 3.61
CA PRO A 158 -5.61 19.34 3.71
C PRO A 158 -6.83 18.75 2.98
N VAL A 159 -7.93 18.79 3.61
CA VAL A 159 -9.20 18.30 3.07
C VAL A 159 -9.79 19.33 2.12
#